data_4a4f48c1d66f8be61918dbfcd580c5ee
#
_entry.id   4a4f48c1d66f8be61918dbfcd580c5ee
#
_cell.length_a   1.000
_cell.length_b   1.000
_cell.length_c   1.000
_cell.angle_alpha   90.00
_cell.angle_beta   90.00
_cell.angle_gamma   90.00
#
_symmetry.space_group_name_H-M   'P 1'
#
loop_
_entity.id
_entity.type
_entity.pdbx_description
1 polymer ?
#
loop_
_entity_poly.entity_id
_entity_poly.type
_entity_poly.pdbx_seq_one_letter_code
_entity_poly.pdbx_strand_id
1 'polypeptide(L)'
;ARPNLPTIDTTQKGTLTINKYEGTDENTSNDKPLAGVEFTIWKVADIEQDTSPSSNVGFKFVPVSTLTSLTAEDFKSDKTDADKYTKEIYDKVLAKLNKNKKVEDGTLDGAIKATTKIDDTTGKASAKFTDLDLGLYLVQETKAPSQIVNKTANFLV
;
A
#
# COMPACT_ATOMS: atom_id res chain seq x y z
N ALA A 1 14.38 23.31 -0.17
CA ALA A 1 13.31 22.78 0.70
C ALA A 1 12.87 23.84 1.70
N ARG A 2 11.63 23.78 2.14
CA ARG A 2 11.10 24.66 3.18
C ARG A 2 11.59 24.19 4.54
N PRO A 3 11.98 25.12 5.47
CA PRO A 3 12.54 24.72 6.76
C PRO A 3 11.60 23.90 7.66
N ASN A 4 10.27 24.04 7.45
CA ASN A 4 9.27 23.38 8.28
C ASN A 4 8.77 22.04 7.73
N LEU A 5 9.31 21.56 6.60
CA LEU A 5 8.92 20.27 6.06
C LEU A 5 9.64 19.14 6.79
N PRO A 6 8.97 17.98 6.96
CA PRO A 6 9.56 16.86 7.68
C PRO A 6 10.78 16.29 6.97
N THR A 7 11.72 15.77 7.76
CA THR A 7 12.86 15.02 7.26
C THR A 7 12.50 13.53 7.22
N ILE A 8 12.83 12.87 6.11
CA ILE A 8 12.58 11.44 5.93
C ILE A 8 13.87 10.68 6.12
N ASP A 9 13.87 9.73 7.04
CA ASP A 9 14.97 8.78 7.22
C ASP A 9 14.67 7.52 6.38
N THR A 10 15.25 7.45 5.20
CA THR A 10 15.02 6.35 4.26
C THR A 10 15.71 5.04 4.66
N THR A 11 16.49 5.05 5.74
CA THR A 11 17.13 3.83 6.26
C THR A 11 16.23 3.06 7.23
N GLN A 12 15.15 3.66 7.69
CA GLN A 12 14.22 3.00 8.58
C GLN A 12 13.43 1.91 7.88
N LYS A 13 13.09 0.87 8.64
CA LYS A 13 12.23 -0.21 8.19
C LYS A 13 10.83 -0.04 8.78
N GLY A 14 9.84 -0.47 8.04
CA GLY A 14 8.45 -0.39 8.44
C GLY A 14 7.81 -1.75 8.66
N THR A 15 6.63 -1.70 9.25
CA THR A 15 5.77 -2.88 9.43
C THR A 15 4.38 -2.52 8.91
N LEU A 16 3.78 -3.45 8.17
CA LEU A 16 2.39 -3.34 7.72
C LEU A 16 1.59 -4.47 8.34
N THR A 17 0.50 -4.13 9.01
CA THR A 17 -0.44 -5.10 9.57
C THR A 17 -1.80 -4.91 8.93
N ILE A 18 -2.36 -5.97 8.36
CA ILE A 18 -3.67 -5.96 7.73
C ILE A 18 -4.60 -6.84 8.52
N ASN A 19 -5.69 -6.27 9.04
CA ASN A 19 -6.72 -7.01 9.75
C ASN A 19 -7.87 -7.31 8.80
N LYS A 20 -8.34 -8.56 8.78
CA LYS A 20 -9.44 -8.98 7.91
C LYS A 20 -10.62 -9.48 8.72
N TYR A 21 -11.82 -9.14 8.26
CA TYR A 21 -13.09 -9.50 8.88
C TYR A 21 -14.01 -10.16 7.86
N GLU A 22 -14.98 -10.94 8.33
CA GLU A 22 -15.96 -11.62 7.49
C GLU A 22 -17.01 -10.68 6.88
N GLY A 23 -17.20 -9.51 7.46
CA GLY A 23 -18.28 -8.60 7.12
C GLY A 23 -18.29 -8.09 5.68
N THR A 24 -19.47 -7.69 5.26
CA THR A 24 -19.73 -7.15 3.93
C THR A 24 -19.77 -5.63 3.89
N ASP A 25 -19.72 -4.99 5.06
CA ASP A 25 -19.84 -3.54 5.22
C ASP A 25 -18.64 -3.04 6.00
N GLU A 26 -17.95 -2.07 5.46
CA GLU A 26 -16.79 -1.45 6.10
C GLU A 26 -17.11 -0.76 7.44
N ASN A 27 -18.38 -0.50 7.70
CA ASN A 27 -18.85 0.13 8.94
C ASN A 27 -19.23 -0.87 10.05
N THR A 28 -19.07 -2.16 9.82
CA THR A 28 -19.44 -3.18 10.81
C THR A 28 -18.28 -3.43 11.76
N SER A 29 -18.31 -2.77 12.91
CA SER A 29 -17.28 -2.91 13.95
C SER A 29 -17.36 -4.25 14.69
N ASN A 30 -18.40 -5.05 14.49
CA ASN A 30 -18.65 -6.33 15.17
C ASN A 30 -18.41 -7.54 14.28
N ASP A 31 -17.80 -7.37 13.10
CA ASP A 31 -17.49 -8.46 12.22
C ASP A 31 -16.49 -9.43 12.86
N LYS A 32 -16.67 -10.70 12.56
CA LYS A 32 -15.76 -11.72 13.05
C LYS A 32 -14.42 -11.63 12.35
N PRO A 33 -13.31 -11.75 13.09
CA PRO A 33 -12.00 -11.87 12.48
C PRO A 33 -11.94 -13.09 11.55
N LEU A 34 -11.31 -12.92 10.40
CA LEU A 34 -11.20 -13.97 9.39
C LEU A 34 -9.74 -14.33 9.13
N ALA A 35 -9.34 -15.50 9.63
CA ALA A 35 -8.04 -16.08 9.35
C ALA A 35 -8.03 -16.82 8.01
N GLY A 36 -6.84 -17.04 7.47
CA GLY A 36 -6.68 -17.81 6.23
C GLY A 36 -6.76 -16.97 4.95
N VAL A 37 -6.74 -15.66 5.05
CA VAL A 37 -6.75 -14.75 3.90
C VAL A 37 -5.31 -14.37 3.57
N GLU A 38 -4.86 -14.67 2.35
CA GLU A 38 -3.53 -14.28 1.90
C GLU A 38 -3.59 -12.89 1.28
N PHE A 39 -2.70 -12.02 1.75
CA PHE A 39 -2.40 -10.75 1.10
C PHE A 39 -1.02 -10.79 0.49
N THR A 40 -0.89 -10.23 -0.69
CA THR A 40 0.38 -10.05 -1.38
C THR A 40 0.64 -8.56 -1.54
N ILE A 41 1.88 -8.15 -1.27
CA ILE A 41 2.29 -6.77 -1.44
C ILE A 41 3.48 -6.67 -2.39
N TRP A 42 3.54 -5.56 -3.10
CA TRP A 42 4.65 -5.22 -4.01
C TRP A 42 5.03 -3.77 -3.79
N LYS A 43 6.33 -3.51 -3.66
CA LYS A 43 6.79 -2.12 -3.67
C LYS A 43 6.70 -1.56 -5.08
N VAL A 44 5.97 -0.47 -5.24
CA VAL A 44 5.76 0.18 -6.54
C VAL A 44 6.55 1.47 -6.70
N ALA A 45 6.95 2.08 -5.60
CA ALA A 45 7.79 3.27 -5.60
C ALA A 45 8.63 3.37 -4.34
N ASP A 46 9.79 3.96 -4.47
CA ASP A 46 10.59 4.40 -3.33
C ASP A 46 10.10 5.77 -2.87
N ILE A 47 10.34 6.12 -1.62
CA ILE A 47 10.11 7.45 -1.08
C ILE A 47 11.45 8.11 -0.81
N GLU A 48 11.60 9.37 -1.23
CA GLU A 48 12.82 10.14 -1.06
C GLU A 48 12.52 11.51 -0.48
N GLN A 49 13.51 12.08 0.22
CA GLN A 49 13.47 13.47 0.62
C GLN A 49 13.49 14.35 -0.62
N ASP A 50 12.57 15.30 -0.72
CA ASP A 50 12.57 16.29 -1.79
C ASP A 50 13.05 17.62 -1.24
N THR A 51 14.29 17.99 -1.55
CA THR A 51 14.92 19.24 -1.11
C THR A 51 14.71 20.37 -2.09
N SER A 52 14.00 20.16 -3.19
CA SER A 52 13.70 21.18 -4.18
C SER A 52 12.95 22.35 -3.54
N PRO A 53 13.31 23.62 -3.88
CA PRO A 53 12.55 24.78 -3.39
C PRO A 53 11.09 24.79 -3.83
N SER A 54 10.74 24.08 -4.90
CA SER A 54 9.38 23.97 -5.40
C SER A 54 8.55 22.89 -4.67
N SER A 55 9.17 22.11 -3.82
CA SER A 55 8.45 21.07 -3.08
C SER A 55 7.52 21.68 -2.04
N ASN A 56 6.26 21.29 -2.06
CA ASN A 56 5.25 21.71 -1.09
C ASN A 56 5.14 20.75 0.10
N VAL A 57 5.63 19.51 -0.04
CA VAL A 57 5.41 18.45 0.94
C VAL A 57 6.72 17.86 1.49
N GLY A 58 7.86 18.13 0.87
CA GLY A 58 9.19 17.72 1.35
C GLY A 58 9.59 16.29 1.01
N PHE A 59 8.75 15.56 0.30
CA PHE A 59 9.05 14.20 -0.16
C PHE A 59 8.58 13.99 -1.59
N LYS A 60 9.10 12.95 -2.22
CA LYS A 60 8.65 12.50 -3.54
C LYS A 60 8.71 11.00 -3.65
N PHE A 61 7.88 10.45 -4.53
CA PHE A 61 7.91 9.04 -4.88
C PHE A 61 8.71 8.84 -6.16
N VAL A 62 9.51 7.77 -6.19
CA VAL A 62 10.29 7.38 -7.37
C VAL A 62 9.86 5.98 -7.78
N PRO A 63 9.25 5.80 -8.96
CA PRO A 63 8.75 4.49 -9.38
C PRO A 63 9.87 3.47 -9.47
N VAL A 64 9.57 2.22 -9.09
CA VAL A 64 10.53 1.12 -9.26
C VAL A 64 10.66 0.78 -10.75
N SER A 65 11.87 0.39 -11.16
CA SER A 65 12.21 0.17 -12.58
C SER A 65 11.48 -1.00 -13.23
N THR A 66 10.97 -1.94 -12.43
CA THR A 66 10.24 -3.12 -12.94
C THR A 66 8.81 -2.81 -13.39
N LEU A 67 8.28 -1.64 -13.04
CA LEU A 67 6.92 -1.21 -13.40
C LEU A 67 7.00 -0.14 -14.50
N THR A 68 7.27 -0.57 -15.72
CA THR A 68 7.46 0.34 -16.85
C THR A 68 6.19 1.08 -17.28
N SER A 69 5.01 0.62 -16.85
CA SER A 69 3.74 1.30 -17.10
C SER A 69 3.55 2.55 -16.25
N LEU A 70 4.33 2.71 -15.18
CA LEU A 70 4.31 3.89 -14.33
C LEU A 70 5.45 4.82 -14.71
N THR A 71 5.16 6.11 -14.76
CA THR A 71 6.13 7.14 -15.10
C THR A 71 6.25 8.13 -13.95
N ALA A 72 7.25 8.99 -13.99
CA ALA A 72 7.41 10.05 -12.99
C ALA A 72 6.18 10.95 -12.90
N GLU A 73 5.47 11.15 -14.00
CA GLU A 73 4.26 11.98 -14.01
C GLU A 73 3.12 11.41 -13.16
N ASP A 74 3.04 10.08 -13.04
CA ASP A 74 2.02 9.43 -12.20
C ASP A 74 2.21 9.74 -10.71
N PHE A 75 3.41 10.15 -10.33
CA PHE A 75 3.79 10.43 -8.95
C PHE A 75 3.92 11.92 -8.67
N LYS A 76 3.29 12.77 -9.50
CA LYS A 76 3.26 14.21 -9.33
C LYS A 76 1.88 14.70 -8.97
N SER A 77 1.85 15.71 -8.10
CA SER A 77 0.63 16.44 -7.75
C SER A 77 1.01 17.88 -7.45
N ASP A 78 0.13 18.81 -7.78
CA ASP A 78 0.29 20.22 -7.46
C ASP A 78 -0.34 20.61 -6.12
N LYS A 79 -0.91 19.64 -5.41
CA LYS A 79 -1.52 19.87 -4.10
C LYS A 79 -0.47 20.27 -3.08
N THR A 80 -0.84 21.16 -2.17
CA THR A 80 0.04 21.66 -1.11
C THR A 80 -0.19 20.96 0.23
N ASP A 81 -1.37 20.36 0.41
CA ASP A 81 -1.71 19.55 1.56
C ASP A 81 -1.21 18.12 1.33
N ALA A 82 -0.49 17.56 2.31
CA ALA A 82 0.14 16.25 2.15
C ALA A 82 -0.87 15.13 1.90
N ASP A 83 -2.04 15.16 2.55
CA ASP A 83 -3.06 14.14 2.37
C ASP A 83 -3.68 14.21 0.98
N LYS A 84 -3.96 15.40 0.48
CA LYS A 84 -4.50 15.60 -0.86
C LYS A 84 -3.46 15.25 -1.94
N TYR A 85 -2.22 15.61 -1.71
CA TYR A 85 -1.09 15.24 -2.57
C TYR A 85 -0.99 13.71 -2.71
N THR A 86 -0.98 13.03 -1.59
CA THR A 86 -0.88 11.57 -1.54
C THR A 86 -2.09 10.90 -2.19
N LYS A 87 -3.31 11.38 -1.87
CA LYS A 87 -4.54 10.80 -2.45
C LYS A 87 -4.56 10.90 -3.98
N GLU A 88 -4.21 12.05 -4.53
CA GLU A 88 -4.19 12.25 -5.99
C GLU A 88 -3.23 11.27 -6.67
N ILE A 89 -2.04 11.11 -6.10
CA ILE A 89 -1.04 10.17 -6.62
C ILE A 89 -1.55 8.73 -6.50
N TYR A 90 -2.09 8.35 -5.34
CA TYR A 90 -2.62 7.00 -5.13
C TYR A 90 -3.73 6.67 -6.12
N ASP A 91 -4.65 7.58 -6.35
CA ASP A 91 -5.76 7.36 -7.29
C ASP A 91 -5.25 7.12 -8.72
N LYS A 92 -4.29 7.92 -9.19
CA LYS A 92 -3.69 7.76 -10.52
C LYS A 92 -2.93 6.45 -10.66
N VAL A 93 -2.08 6.15 -9.69
CA VAL A 93 -1.22 4.96 -9.72
C VAL A 93 -2.06 3.69 -9.62
N LEU A 94 -3.02 3.66 -8.70
CA LEU A 94 -3.90 2.50 -8.52
C LEU A 94 -4.73 2.22 -9.77
N ALA A 95 -5.24 3.25 -10.44
CA ALA A 95 -5.99 3.09 -11.68
C ALA A 95 -5.14 2.41 -12.77
N LYS A 96 -3.86 2.77 -12.89
CA LYS A 96 -2.94 2.13 -13.82
C LYS A 96 -2.58 0.71 -13.40
N LEU A 97 -2.31 0.48 -12.12
CA LEU A 97 -1.96 -0.85 -11.61
C LEU A 97 -3.11 -1.84 -11.80
N ASN A 98 -4.34 -1.42 -11.59
CA ASN A 98 -5.52 -2.27 -11.77
C ASN A 98 -5.73 -2.70 -13.23
N LYS A 99 -5.13 -2.00 -14.19
CA LYS A 99 -5.13 -2.38 -15.61
C LYS A 99 -3.91 -3.21 -16.02
N ASN A 100 -2.96 -3.39 -15.12
CA ASN A 100 -1.74 -4.14 -15.40
C ASN A 100 -2.04 -5.64 -15.32
N LYS A 101 -1.73 -6.36 -16.40
CA LYS A 101 -2.00 -7.80 -16.51
C LYS A 101 -1.29 -8.61 -15.43
N LYS A 102 -0.06 -8.27 -15.11
CA LYS A 102 0.72 -8.98 -14.07
C LYS A 102 0.13 -8.75 -12.67
N VAL A 103 -0.42 -7.58 -12.42
CA VAL A 103 -1.14 -7.30 -11.17
C VAL A 103 -2.42 -8.11 -11.12
N GLU A 104 -3.20 -8.10 -12.19
CA GLU A 104 -4.44 -8.88 -12.30
C GLU A 104 -4.19 -10.37 -12.08
N ASP A 105 -3.11 -10.90 -12.68
CA ASP A 105 -2.75 -12.32 -12.57
C ASP A 105 -1.99 -12.65 -11.27
N GLY A 106 -1.58 -11.65 -10.49
CA GLY A 106 -0.77 -11.85 -9.28
C GLY A 106 0.65 -12.33 -9.56
N THR A 107 1.18 -12.08 -10.75
CA THR A 107 2.49 -12.58 -11.21
C THR A 107 3.58 -11.51 -11.24
N LEU A 108 3.29 -10.32 -10.74
CA LEU A 108 4.29 -9.25 -10.68
C LEU A 108 5.48 -9.67 -9.81
N ASP A 109 6.70 -9.37 -10.27
CA ASP A 109 7.93 -9.71 -9.53
C ASP A 109 8.04 -8.91 -8.23
N GLY A 110 8.68 -9.52 -7.23
CA GLY A 110 8.92 -8.87 -5.95
C GLY A 110 7.79 -9.04 -4.94
N ALA A 111 6.92 -10.02 -5.14
CA ALA A 111 5.82 -10.31 -4.23
C ALA A 111 6.29 -10.71 -2.84
N ILE A 112 5.66 -10.14 -1.83
CA ILE A 112 5.81 -10.55 -0.42
C ILE A 112 4.41 -10.95 0.05
N LYS A 113 4.29 -12.13 0.67
CA LYS A 113 3.01 -12.70 1.04
C LYS A 113 2.91 -12.92 2.54
N ALA A 114 1.72 -12.70 3.09
CA ALA A 114 1.39 -13.08 4.45
C ALA A 114 -0.09 -13.44 4.52
N THR A 115 -0.40 -14.37 5.42
CA THR A 115 -1.76 -14.87 5.60
C THR A 115 -2.28 -14.46 6.96
N THR A 116 -3.55 -14.08 7.02
CA THR A 116 -4.15 -13.66 8.29
C THR A 116 -4.24 -14.82 9.26
N LYS A 117 -3.84 -14.55 10.50
CA LYS A 117 -3.90 -15.48 11.63
C LYS A 117 -4.52 -14.76 12.82
N ILE A 118 -5.23 -15.49 13.65
CA ILE A 118 -5.75 -14.92 14.90
C ILE A 118 -4.58 -14.56 15.81
N ASP A 119 -4.53 -13.31 16.21
CA ASP A 119 -3.59 -12.80 17.20
C ASP A 119 -4.24 -12.95 18.59
N ASP A 120 -3.68 -13.81 19.42
CA ASP A 120 -4.24 -14.08 20.76
C ASP A 120 -4.24 -12.86 21.67
N THR A 121 -3.37 -11.89 21.41
CA THR A 121 -3.29 -10.66 22.20
C THR A 121 -4.41 -9.68 21.84
N THR A 122 -4.72 -9.54 20.56
CA THR A 122 -5.71 -8.55 20.07
C THR A 122 -7.05 -9.17 19.73
N GLY A 123 -7.11 -10.50 19.52
CA GLY A 123 -8.29 -11.20 19.01
C GLY A 123 -8.58 -10.93 17.55
N LYS A 124 -7.72 -10.22 16.85
CA LYS A 124 -7.88 -9.87 15.42
C LYS A 124 -7.18 -10.88 14.52
N ALA A 125 -7.68 -11.06 13.32
CA ALA A 125 -7.03 -11.84 12.28
C ALA A 125 -6.12 -10.91 11.47
N SER A 126 -4.82 -11.11 11.59
CA SER A 126 -3.83 -10.17 11.04
C SER A 126 -2.83 -10.87 10.12
N ALA A 127 -2.55 -10.23 8.99
CA ALA A 127 -1.39 -10.52 8.15
C ALA A 127 -0.33 -9.46 8.45
N LYS A 128 0.88 -9.89 8.81
CA LYS A 128 1.96 -8.99 9.22
C LYS A 128 3.13 -9.08 8.25
N PHE A 129 3.57 -7.93 7.78
CA PHE A 129 4.76 -7.76 6.95
C PHE A 129 5.75 -6.92 7.74
N THR A 130 6.93 -7.44 8.00
CA THR A 130 7.95 -6.78 8.82
C THR A 130 9.19 -6.48 7.99
N ASP A 131 10.06 -5.60 8.51
CA ASP A 131 11.32 -5.21 7.86
C ASP A 131 11.14 -4.70 6.42
N LEU A 132 10.05 -3.96 6.17
CA LEU A 132 9.81 -3.38 4.87
C LEU A 132 10.64 -2.12 4.68
N ASP A 133 11.27 -1.99 3.52
CA ASP A 133 11.88 -0.73 3.10
C ASP A 133 10.80 0.34 2.98
N LEU A 134 11.15 1.59 3.27
CA LEU A 134 10.23 2.69 3.05
C LEU A 134 9.87 2.76 1.57
N GLY A 135 8.61 3.05 1.29
CA GLY A 135 8.11 3.16 -0.06
C GLY A 135 6.60 3.05 -0.13
N LEU A 136 6.12 3.02 -1.34
CA LEU A 136 4.70 2.83 -1.63
C LEU A 136 4.48 1.39 -2.06
N TYR A 137 3.52 0.74 -1.42
CA TYR A 137 3.20 -0.67 -1.66
C TYR A 137 1.79 -0.84 -2.20
N LEU A 138 1.65 -1.69 -3.23
CA LEU A 138 0.36 -2.20 -3.68
C LEU A 138 0.01 -3.41 -2.81
N VAL A 139 -1.21 -3.43 -2.31
CA VAL A 139 -1.75 -4.54 -1.50
C VAL A 139 -2.88 -5.21 -2.26
N GLN A 140 -2.81 -6.52 -2.39
CA GLN A 140 -3.82 -7.32 -3.07
C GLN A 140 -4.18 -8.56 -2.23
N GLU A 141 -5.46 -8.82 -2.08
CA GLU A 141 -5.93 -10.08 -1.51
C GLU A 141 -5.82 -11.16 -2.60
N THR A 142 -4.98 -12.16 -2.37
CA THR A 142 -4.63 -13.16 -3.39
C THR A 142 -5.20 -14.55 -3.14
N LYS A 143 -5.58 -14.86 -1.91
CA LYS A 143 -6.30 -16.09 -1.57
C LYS A 143 -7.26 -15.86 -0.42
N ALA A 144 -8.36 -16.58 -0.43
CA ALA A 144 -9.37 -16.46 0.60
C ALA A 144 -10.04 -17.81 0.85
N PRO A 145 -10.48 -18.07 2.10
CA PRO A 145 -11.34 -19.23 2.38
C PRO A 145 -12.64 -19.16 1.56
N SER A 146 -13.23 -20.31 1.28
CA SER A 146 -14.43 -20.41 0.44
C SER A 146 -15.65 -19.70 0.99
N GLN A 147 -15.70 -19.44 2.30
CA GLN A 147 -16.80 -18.75 2.96
C GLN A 147 -16.77 -17.22 2.81
N ILE A 148 -15.74 -16.66 2.17
CA ILE A 148 -15.67 -15.21 1.99
C ILE A 148 -16.70 -14.73 1.01
N VAL A 149 -17.42 -13.68 1.40
CA VAL A 149 -18.42 -12.99 0.61
C VAL A 149 -17.86 -11.73 -0.02
N ASN A 150 -16.88 -11.07 0.63
CA ASN A 150 -16.27 -9.82 0.18
C ASN A 150 -14.77 -9.93 0.06
N LYS A 151 -14.29 -9.77 -1.17
CA LYS A 151 -12.86 -9.62 -1.44
C LYS A 151 -12.46 -8.17 -1.20
N THR A 152 -11.33 -7.97 -0.52
CA THR A 152 -10.73 -6.64 -0.37
C THR A 152 -10.26 -6.13 -1.73
N ALA A 153 -10.66 -4.93 -2.10
CA ALA A 153 -10.17 -4.29 -3.31
C ALA A 153 -8.68 -3.94 -3.15
N ASN A 154 -7.96 -3.90 -4.28
CA ASN A 154 -6.55 -3.46 -4.26
C ASN A 154 -6.43 -2.06 -3.70
N PHE A 155 -5.38 -1.81 -2.91
CA PHE A 155 -5.12 -0.47 -2.37
C PHE A 155 -3.62 -0.22 -2.25
N LEU A 156 -3.27 1.05 -2.06
CA LEU A 156 -1.89 1.50 -1.85
C LEU A 156 -1.69 1.95 -0.40
N VAL A 157 -0.50 1.69 0.09
CA VAL A 157 -0.10 2.10 1.45
C VAL A 157 1.37 2.46 1.52
#